data_8e7ef2c9cd1f083783cfa40e1c03f41e
#
_entry.id   8e7ef2c9cd1f083783cfa40e1c03f41e
#
_cell.length_a   1.000
_cell.length_b   1.000
_cell.length_c   1.000
_cell.angle_alpha   90.00
_cell.angle_beta   90.00
_cell.angle_gamma   90.00
#
_symmetry.space_group_name_H-M   'P 1'
#
loop_
_entity.id
_entity.type
_entity.pdbx_description
1 polymer ?
#
loop_
_entity_poly.entity_id
_entity_poly.type
_entity_poly.pdbx_seq_one_letter_code
_entity_poly.pdbx_strand_id
1 'polypeptide(L)'
;MRSFDSISVLGLISDTHGLLRDSVKIALRGVGLIIHAGDIGPQSILEQLQSIAPVVAVCGNVDSGLADLSPTETISVNDHLIYILHNVDTLDLVPEKAGISMVVSGHSHRARIDRKNGVYYINPGSVGPRRFRLPITYAMVAFRGNEPIVKVIELDQ
;
A
#
# COMPACT_ATOMS: atom_id res chain seq x y z
N MET A 1 -0.62 -13.37 12.26
CA MET A 1 0.10 -12.47 11.32
C MET A 1 0.54 -13.26 10.10
N ARG A 2 0.27 -12.72 8.91
CA ARG A 2 0.70 -13.36 7.66
C ARG A 2 2.16 -13.04 7.35
N SER A 3 2.86 -14.01 6.78
CA SER A 3 4.26 -13.86 6.39
C SER A 3 4.42 -14.15 4.90
N PHE A 4 5.21 -13.35 4.24
CA PHE A 4 5.51 -13.47 2.81
C PHE A 4 7.02 -13.48 2.63
N ASP A 5 7.53 -14.56 2.09
CA ASP A 5 8.97 -14.75 1.95
C ASP A 5 9.38 -14.71 0.48
N SER A 6 10.64 -14.39 0.23
CA SER A 6 11.21 -14.37 -1.12
C SER A 6 10.48 -13.41 -2.06
N ILE A 7 10.05 -12.28 -1.52
CA ILE A 7 9.41 -11.21 -2.29
C ILE A 7 10.51 -10.32 -2.86
N SER A 8 10.57 -10.21 -4.18
CA SER A 8 11.54 -9.31 -4.85
C SER A 8 11.03 -7.88 -4.90
N VAL A 9 9.73 -7.70 -5.14
CA VAL A 9 9.12 -6.38 -5.27
C VAL A 9 7.72 -6.37 -4.67
N LEU A 10 7.44 -5.35 -3.86
CA LEU A 10 6.10 -5.01 -3.39
C LEU A 10 5.50 -3.91 -4.27
N GLY A 11 4.22 -4.03 -4.60
CA GLY A 11 3.46 -2.91 -5.15
C GLY A 11 2.60 -2.28 -4.05
N LEU A 12 2.69 -0.98 -3.88
CA LEU A 12 1.91 -0.23 -2.90
C LEU A 12 0.96 0.72 -3.63
N ILE A 13 -0.32 0.57 -3.38
CA ILE A 13 -1.35 1.46 -3.95
C ILE A 13 -2.34 1.88 -2.87
N SER A 14 -3.09 2.94 -3.14
CA SER A 14 -4.14 3.40 -2.25
C SER A 14 -5.19 4.21 -3.01
N ASP A 15 -6.37 4.33 -2.39
CA ASP A 15 -7.39 5.30 -2.78
C ASP A 15 -7.88 5.10 -4.22
N THR A 16 -8.15 3.86 -4.60
CA THR A 16 -8.72 3.53 -5.92
C THR A 16 -10.13 4.11 -6.09
N HIS A 17 -10.92 4.20 -5.02
CA HIS A 17 -12.28 4.73 -5.05
C HIS A 17 -13.11 4.19 -6.22
N GLY A 18 -12.99 2.90 -6.48
CA GLY A 18 -13.75 2.24 -7.55
C GLY A 18 -13.14 2.32 -8.95
N LEU A 19 -12.00 2.96 -9.10
CA LEU A 19 -11.29 3.08 -10.39
C LEU A 19 -9.97 2.33 -10.35
N LEU A 20 -9.86 1.28 -11.15
CA LEU A 20 -8.60 0.58 -11.35
C LEU A 20 -8.20 0.71 -12.82
N ARG A 21 -7.29 1.63 -13.10
CA ARG A 21 -6.82 1.90 -14.46
C ARG A 21 -6.03 0.72 -15.02
N ASP A 22 -6.13 0.51 -16.33
CA ASP A 22 -5.32 -0.52 -17.00
C ASP A 22 -3.82 -0.26 -16.83
N SER A 23 -3.41 1.01 -16.83
CA SER A 23 -2.01 1.40 -16.58
C SER A 23 -1.51 0.94 -15.22
N VAL A 24 -2.38 0.97 -14.20
CA VAL A 24 -2.04 0.49 -12.86
C VAL A 24 -1.87 -1.03 -12.86
N LYS A 25 -2.79 -1.76 -13.51
CA LYS A 25 -2.69 -3.22 -13.64
C LYS A 25 -1.40 -3.62 -14.35
N ILE A 26 -1.03 -2.91 -15.40
CA ILE A 26 0.22 -3.16 -16.14
C ILE A 26 1.43 -2.87 -15.25
N ALA A 27 1.39 -1.75 -14.52
CA ALA A 27 2.49 -1.37 -13.62
C ALA A 27 2.74 -2.39 -12.51
N LEU A 28 1.69 -3.06 -12.05
CA LEU A 28 1.77 -4.04 -10.97
C LEU A 28 2.14 -5.46 -11.43
N ARG A 29 2.29 -5.69 -12.73
CA ARG A 29 2.71 -7.00 -13.23
C ARG A 29 4.10 -7.34 -12.72
N GLY A 30 4.26 -8.56 -12.22
CA GLY A 30 5.54 -9.06 -11.73
C GLY A 30 5.83 -8.77 -10.27
N VAL A 31 4.99 -8.00 -9.56
CA VAL A 31 5.15 -7.84 -8.12
C VAL A 31 4.79 -9.14 -7.40
N GLY A 32 5.44 -9.41 -6.28
CA GLY A 32 5.16 -10.60 -5.47
C GLY A 32 4.02 -10.42 -4.49
N LEU A 33 3.68 -9.18 -4.17
CA LEU A 33 2.62 -8.83 -3.22
C LEU A 33 2.14 -7.42 -3.51
N ILE A 34 0.82 -7.22 -3.43
CA ILE A 34 0.21 -5.89 -3.53
C ILE A 34 -0.34 -5.51 -2.16
N ILE A 35 -0.01 -4.30 -1.70
CA ILE A 35 -0.58 -3.71 -0.50
C ILE A 35 -1.48 -2.55 -0.92
N HIS A 36 -2.74 -2.58 -0.47
CA HIS A 36 -3.71 -1.50 -0.70
C HIS A 36 -4.05 -0.84 0.63
N ALA A 37 -3.78 0.44 0.74
CA ALA A 37 -3.92 1.19 1.99
C ALA A 37 -5.32 1.78 2.24
N GLY A 38 -6.35 1.26 1.56
CA GLY A 38 -7.74 1.62 1.85
C GLY A 38 -8.38 2.57 0.86
N ASP A 39 -9.67 2.83 1.06
CA ASP A 39 -10.55 3.55 0.13
C ASP A 39 -10.59 2.87 -1.24
N ILE A 40 -11.02 1.61 -1.21
CA ILE A 40 -10.94 0.70 -2.35
C ILE A 40 -12.11 0.91 -3.30
N GLY A 41 -13.33 0.87 -2.79
CA GLY A 41 -14.55 0.84 -3.56
C GLY A 41 -15.16 -0.56 -3.60
N PRO A 42 -15.74 -0.99 -4.73
CA PRO A 42 -16.35 -2.32 -4.81
C PRO A 42 -15.37 -3.47 -4.67
N GLN A 43 -15.87 -4.62 -4.25
CA GLN A 43 -15.10 -5.87 -4.11
C GLN A 43 -14.38 -6.26 -5.40
N SER A 44 -14.92 -5.91 -6.56
CA SER A 44 -14.31 -6.21 -7.87
C SER A 44 -12.91 -5.62 -8.02
N ILE A 45 -12.60 -4.51 -7.34
CA ILE A 45 -11.24 -3.94 -7.34
C ILE A 45 -10.26 -4.94 -6.74
N LEU A 46 -10.59 -5.51 -5.58
CA LEU A 46 -9.74 -6.51 -4.93
C LEU A 46 -9.60 -7.77 -5.77
N GLU A 47 -10.69 -8.22 -6.39
CA GLU A 47 -10.67 -9.40 -7.26
C GLU A 47 -9.74 -9.20 -8.45
N GLN A 48 -9.79 -8.04 -9.08
CA GLN A 48 -8.90 -7.71 -10.19
C GLN A 48 -7.42 -7.67 -9.75
N LEU A 49 -7.14 -7.09 -8.59
CA LEU A 49 -5.78 -7.05 -8.03
C LEU A 49 -5.29 -8.46 -7.69
N GLN A 50 -6.16 -9.29 -7.12
CA GLN A 50 -5.83 -10.68 -6.77
C GLN A 50 -5.49 -11.53 -7.99
N SER A 51 -5.97 -11.17 -9.17
CA SER A 51 -5.58 -11.84 -10.41
C SER A 51 -4.14 -11.55 -10.82
N ILE A 52 -3.52 -10.52 -10.25
CA ILE A 52 -2.14 -10.11 -10.55
C ILE A 52 -1.16 -10.72 -9.53
N ALA A 53 -1.45 -10.59 -8.25
CA ALA A 53 -0.61 -11.06 -7.16
C ALA A 53 -1.44 -11.17 -5.87
N PRO A 54 -0.94 -11.83 -4.81
CA PRO A 54 -1.59 -11.77 -3.51
C PRO A 54 -1.78 -10.33 -3.06
N VAL A 55 -2.89 -10.06 -2.37
CA VAL A 55 -3.26 -8.71 -1.93
C VAL A 55 -3.46 -8.69 -0.43
N VAL A 56 -2.85 -7.71 0.24
CA VAL A 56 -3.16 -7.34 1.61
C VAL A 56 -3.78 -5.95 1.57
N ALA A 57 -4.98 -5.81 2.12
CA ALA A 57 -5.69 -4.53 2.09
C ALA A 57 -6.26 -4.20 3.47
N VAL A 58 -6.38 -2.91 3.77
CA VAL A 58 -7.10 -2.42 4.94
C VAL A 58 -8.33 -1.64 4.48
N CYS A 59 -9.30 -1.46 5.37
CA CYS A 59 -10.44 -0.61 5.05
C CYS A 59 -10.12 0.85 5.29
N GLY A 60 -10.58 1.71 4.38
CA GLY A 60 -10.54 3.16 4.53
C GLY A 60 -11.92 3.72 4.86
N ASN A 61 -12.10 5.00 4.62
CA ASN A 61 -13.33 5.72 4.98
C ASN A 61 -14.58 5.23 4.22
N VAL A 62 -14.39 4.74 2.98
CA VAL A 62 -15.50 4.38 2.08
C VAL A 62 -15.71 2.86 1.96
N ASP A 63 -15.04 2.07 2.77
CA ASP A 63 -15.00 0.61 2.59
C ASP A 63 -15.88 -0.16 3.58
N SER A 64 -16.83 0.49 4.22
CA SER A 64 -17.70 -0.14 5.23
C SER A 64 -18.54 -1.31 4.69
N GLY A 65 -18.74 -1.38 3.38
CA GLY A 65 -19.46 -2.47 2.73
C GLY A 65 -18.62 -3.67 2.37
N LEU A 66 -17.31 -3.61 2.55
CA LEU A 66 -16.41 -4.73 2.25
C LEU A 66 -16.24 -5.60 3.49
N ALA A 67 -16.70 -6.87 3.37
CA ALA A 67 -16.52 -7.84 4.44
C ALA A 67 -15.05 -8.23 4.57
N ASP A 68 -14.65 -8.64 5.77
CA ASP A 68 -13.35 -9.22 6.07
C ASP A 68 -12.14 -8.26 6.01
N LEU A 69 -12.36 -6.97 5.80
CA LEU A 69 -11.27 -6.00 5.88
C LEU A 69 -11.17 -5.40 7.28
N SER A 70 -9.97 -5.39 7.82
CA SER A 70 -9.66 -4.74 9.09
C SER A 70 -9.16 -3.31 8.85
N PRO A 71 -9.31 -2.42 9.85
CA PRO A 71 -8.75 -1.06 9.75
C PRO A 71 -7.23 -1.05 9.70
N THR A 72 -6.59 -2.06 10.27
CA THR A 72 -5.13 -2.18 10.28
C THR A 72 -4.71 -3.61 9.99
N GLU A 73 -3.52 -3.77 9.45
CA GLU A 73 -2.88 -5.06 9.23
C GLU A 73 -1.41 -4.97 9.59
N THR A 74 -0.89 -6.03 10.19
CA THR A 74 0.55 -6.20 10.40
C THR A 74 0.98 -7.47 9.68
N ILE A 75 1.95 -7.35 8.80
CA ILE A 75 2.48 -8.47 8.02
C ILE A 75 3.99 -8.52 8.12
N SER A 76 4.55 -9.69 7.84
CA SER A 76 5.99 -9.86 7.69
C SER A 76 6.30 -10.10 6.21
N VAL A 77 7.22 -9.32 5.67
CA VAL A 77 7.70 -9.49 4.30
C VAL A 77 9.22 -9.56 4.36
N ASN A 78 9.80 -10.68 3.94
CA ASN A 78 11.25 -10.91 3.99
C ASN A 78 11.85 -10.56 5.37
N ASP A 79 11.15 -10.93 6.44
CA ASP A 79 11.51 -10.62 7.85
C ASP A 79 11.36 -9.15 8.25
N HIS A 80 10.83 -8.29 7.38
CA HIS A 80 10.45 -6.93 7.73
C HIS A 80 9.01 -6.88 8.21
N LEU A 81 8.75 -6.28 9.36
CA LEU A 81 7.39 -6.02 9.82
C LEU A 81 6.86 -4.76 9.15
N ILE A 82 5.72 -4.89 8.51
CA ILE A 82 5.03 -3.81 7.83
C ILE A 82 3.68 -3.59 8.48
N TYR A 83 3.42 -2.37 8.93
CA TYR A 83 2.14 -1.97 9.50
C TYR A 83 1.37 -1.13 8.48
N ILE A 84 0.12 -1.50 8.25
CA ILE A 84 -0.72 -0.88 7.22
C ILE A 84 -1.96 -0.30 7.88
N LEU A 85 -2.25 0.97 7.60
CA LEU A 85 -3.47 1.65 8.02
C LEU A 85 -3.83 2.70 6.97
N HIS A 86 -5.11 3.09 6.92
CA HIS A 86 -5.54 4.06 5.91
C HIS A 86 -5.02 5.47 6.20
N ASN A 87 -5.18 5.95 7.43
CA ASN A 87 -4.81 7.32 7.83
C ASN A 87 -3.72 7.28 8.89
N VAL A 88 -2.53 7.75 8.55
CA VAL A 88 -1.37 7.73 9.45
C VAL A 88 -1.59 8.60 10.71
N ASP A 89 -2.44 9.61 10.65
CA ASP A 89 -2.75 10.44 11.81
C ASP A 89 -3.49 9.68 12.91
N THR A 90 -4.03 8.50 12.61
CA THR A 90 -4.68 7.64 13.59
C THR A 90 -3.74 6.58 14.18
N LEU A 91 -2.46 6.62 13.84
CA LEU A 91 -1.47 5.68 14.36
C LEU A 91 -1.38 5.82 15.88
N ASP A 92 -1.61 4.71 16.59
CA ASP A 92 -1.69 4.69 18.06
C ASP A 92 -0.62 3.82 18.72
N LEU A 93 0.44 3.51 17.99
CA LEU A 93 1.57 2.75 18.51
C LEU A 93 2.89 3.43 18.12
N VAL A 94 3.99 2.97 18.71
CA VAL A 94 5.33 3.46 18.40
C VAL A 94 6.02 2.41 17.55
N PRO A 95 6.10 2.60 16.22
CA PRO A 95 6.55 1.55 15.31
C PRO A 95 7.94 1.00 15.62
N GLU A 96 8.90 1.86 15.93
CA GLU A 96 10.27 1.42 16.22
C GLU A 96 10.35 0.54 17.46
N LYS A 97 9.46 0.73 18.43
CA LYS A 97 9.40 -0.10 19.64
C LYS A 97 8.74 -1.45 19.39
N ALA A 98 7.88 -1.50 18.39
CA ALA A 98 7.19 -2.73 17.98
C ALA A 98 7.99 -3.56 16.98
N GLY A 99 9.18 -3.11 16.57
CA GLY A 99 9.98 -3.79 15.57
C GLY A 99 9.50 -3.59 14.14
N ILE A 100 8.62 -2.61 13.91
CA ILE A 100 8.07 -2.31 12.59
C ILE A 100 9.12 -1.54 11.78
N SER A 101 9.38 -1.99 10.56
CA SER A 101 10.34 -1.35 9.64
C SER A 101 9.66 -0.37 8.70
N MET A 102 8.36 -0.52 8.48
CA MET A 102 7.64 0.21 7.44
C MET A 102 6.19 0.41 7.84
N VAL A 103 5.71 1.63 7.70
CA VAL A 103 4.29 2.01 7.88
C VAL A 103 3.76 2.48 6.53
N VAL A 104 2.72 1.84 6.03
CA VAL A 104 2.08 2.17 4.74
C VAL A 104 0.70 2.76 5.01
N SER A 105 0.42 3.91 4.44
CA SER A 105 -0.86 4.61 4.59
C SER A 105 -1.28 5.29 3.29
N GLY A 106 -2.51 5.80 3.28
CA GLY A 106 -3.07 6.53 2.15
C GLY A 106 -3.79 7.79 2.61
N HIS A 107 -5.06 7.93 2.27
CA HIS A 107 -5.98 8.97 2.71
C HIS A 107 -5.71 10.37 2.15
N SER A 108 -4.50 10.90 2.25
CA SER A 108 -4.18 12.25 1.80
C SER A 108 -4.12 12.40 0.29
N HIS A 109 -4.00 11.29 -0.46
CA HIS A 109 -3.74 11.27 -1.91
C HIS A 109 -2.39 11.87 -2.29
N ARG A 110 -1.53 12.17 -1.31
CA ARG A 110 -0.19 12.77 -1.54
C ARG A 110 0.88 11.72 -1.31
N ALA A 111 1.64 11.44 -2.36
CA ALA A 111 2.77 10.53 -2.25
C ALA A 111 3.83 11.10 -1.32
N ARG A 112 4.37 10.24 -0.44
CA ARG A 112 5.35 10.66 0.54
C ARG A 112 6.21 9.48 0.98
N ILE A 113 7.49 9.72 1.12
CA ILE A 113 8.43 8.79 1.73
C ILE A 113 9.20 9.55 2.81
N ASP A 114 9.04 9.14 4.06
CA ASP A 114 9.81 9.66 5.19
C ASP A 114 10.52 8.51 5.88
N ARG A 115 11.62 8.82 6.57
CA ARG A 115 12.29 7.86 7.42
C ARG A 115 12.52 8.49 8.79
N LYS A 116 11.95 7.88 9.83
CA LYS A 116 12.04 8.36 11.21
C LYS A 116 12.41 7.19 12.13
N ASN A 117 13.45 7.35 12.92
CA ASN A 117 13.89 6.32 13.87
C ASN A 117 14.08 4.94 13.21
N GLY A 118 14.58 4.93 11.99
CA GLY A 118 14.80 3.72 11.23
C GLY A 118 13.56 3.13 10.56
N VAL A 119 12.38 3.75 10.71
CA VAL A 119 11.11 3.29 10.13
C VAL A 119 10.79 4.11 8.89
N TYR A 120 10.46 3.41 7.79
CA TYR A 120 9.92 4.06 6.58
C TYR A 120 8.43 4.35 6.77
N TYR A 121 8.02 5.58 6.49
CA TYR A 121 6.62 5.98 6.41
C TYR A 121 6.32 6.28 4.95
N ILE A 122 5.49 5.43 4.33
CA ILE A 122 5.25 5.49 2.89
C ILE A 122 3.76 5.72 2.64
N ASN A 123 3.46 6.77 1.89
CA ASN A 123 2.16 6.97 1.28
C ASN A 123 2.38 6.87 -0.24
N PRO A 124 1.78 5.89 -0.92
CA PRO A 124 1.97 5.74 -2.35
C PRO A 124 1.24 6.81 -3.18
N GLY A 125 0.47 7.67 -2.55
CA GLY A 125 -0.44 8.57 -3.24
C GLY A 125 -1.70 7.84 -3.69
N SER A 126 -2.45 8.42 -4.61
CA SER A 126 -3.69 7.83 -5.12
C SER A 126 -3.54 7.35 -6.55
N VAL A 127 -4.03 6.15 -6.84
CA VAL A 127 -4.18 5.63 -8.21
C VAL A 127 -5.62 5.70 -8.70
N GLY A 128 -6.52 6.24 -7.89
CA GLY A 128 -7.93 6.42 -8.22
C GLY A 128 -8.21 7.72 -8.96
N PRO A 129 -9.45 8.21 -8.90
CA PRO A 129 -9.81 9.47 -9.55
C PRO A 129 -8.91 10.62 -9.08
N ARG A 130 -8.49 11.45 -10.03
CA ARG A 130 -7.64 12.59 -9.71
C ARG A 130 -8.40 13.58 -8.84
N ARG A 131 -7.79 14.01 -7.74
CA ARG A 131 -8.32 15.05 -6.85
C ARG A 131 -7.42 16.26 -6.87
N PHE A 132 -8.04 17.44 -6.90
CA PHE A 132 -7.32 18.70 -7.01
C PHE A 132 -6.42 18.68 -8.24
N ARG A 133 -5.14 18.78 -8.09
CA ARG A 133 -4.17 18.62 -9.18
C ARG A 133 -3.06 17.66 -8.79
N LEU A 134 -3.39 16.76 -7.85
CA LEU A 134 -2.42 15.78 -7.40
C LEU A 134 -2.13 14.78 -8.51
N PRO A 135 -0.89 14.36 -8.68
CA PRO A 135 -0.54 13.35 -9.67
C PRO A 135 -1.12 11.99 -9.27
N ILE A 136 -1.28 11.12 -10.26
CA ILE A 136 -1.62 9.72 -10.05
C ILE A 136 -0.32 9.00 -9.78
N THR A 137 -0.20 8.38 -8.61
CA THR A 137 1.04 7.76 -8.16
C THR A 137 0.82 6.41 -7.50
N TYR A 138 1.83 5.58 -7.53
CA TYR A 138 1.93 4.37 -6.75
C TYR A 138 3.38 4.24 -6.25
N ALA A 139 3.64 3.27 -5.40
CA ALA A 139 5.00 3.04 -4.91
C ALA A 139 5.43 1.60 -5.16
N MET A 140 6.71 1.40 -5.31
CA MET A 140 7.35 0.09 -5.40
C MET A 140 8.42 -0.02 -4.33
N VAL A 141 8.50 -1.18 -3.70
CA VAL A 141 9.58 -1.52 -2.78
C VAL A 141 10.30 -2.73 -3.34
N ALA A 142 11.53 -2.51 -3.79
CA ALA A 142 12.40 -3.57 -4.26
C ALA A 142 13.35 -3.96 -3.13
N PHE A 143 13.60 -5.27 -2.96
CA PHE A 143 14.55 -5.75 -1.97
C PHE A 143 15.85 -6.14 -2.65
N ARG A 144 16.95 -5.50 -2.25
CA ARG A 144 18.31 -5.90 -2.61
C ARG A 144 18.92 -6.61 -1.42
N GLY A 145 19.03 -7.94 -1.51
CA GLY A 145 19.30 -8.73 -0.32
C GLY A 145 18.16 -8.48 0.65
N ASN A 146 18.45 -7.95 1.83
CA ASN A 146 17.44 -7.63 2.83
C ASN A 146 17.14 -6.13 2.95
N GLU A 147 17.70 -5.31 2.06
CA GLU A 147 17.51 -3.85 2.07
C GLU A 147 16.33 -3.44 1.20
N PRO A 148 15.32 -2.74 1.77
CA PRO A 148 14.24 -2.19 0.97
C PRO A 148 14.67 -0.93 0.24
N ILE A 149 14.32 -0.83 -1.03
CA ILE A 149 14.52 0.36 -1.86
C ILE A 149 13.14 0.84 -2.27
N VAL A 150 12.75 2.01 -1.78
CA VAL A 150 11.40 2.55 -1.96
C VAL A 150 11.42 3.61 -3.05
N LYS A 151 10.47 3.52 -3.98
CA LYS A 151 10.29 4.52 -5.05
C LYS A 151 8.82 4.84 -5.20
N VAL A 152 8.51 6.13 -5.34
CA VAL A 152 7.20 6.60 -5.81
C VAL A 152 7.28 6.80 -7.32
N ILE A 153 6.28 6.33 -8.04
CA ILE A 153 6.21 6.40 -9.50
C ILE A 153 4.94 7.13 -9.91
N GLU A 154 5.09 8.14 -10.74
CA GLU A 154 3.98 8.90 -11.29
C GLU A 154 3.53 8.29 -12.61
N LEU A 155 2.20 8.15 -12.78
CA LEU A 155 1.61 7.69 -14.02
C LEU A 155 1.20 8.89 -14.86
N ASP A 156 1.52 8.83 -16.15
CA ASP A 156 1.08 9.80 -17.15
C ASP A 156 -0.38 9.49 -17.53
N GLN A 157 -1.33 10.11 -16.84
CA GLN A 157 -2.75 9.93 -17.08
C GLN A 157 -3.48 11.25 -17.27
#